data_2c70cfd8ca4af99ee1fc3a8bf90aec24
#
_entry.id   2c70cfd8ca4af99ee1fc3a8bf90aec24
#
_cell.length_a   1.000
_cell.length_b   1.000
_cell.length_c   1.000
_cell.angle_alpha   90.00
_cell.angle_beta   90.00
_cell.angle_gamma   90.00
#
_symmetry.space_group_name_H-M   'P 1'
#
loop_
_entity.id
_entity.type
_entity.pdbx_description
1 polymer ?
#
loop_
_entity_poly.entity_id
_entity_poly.type
_entity_poly.pdbx_seq_one_letter_code
_entity_poly.pdbx_strand_id
1 'polypeptide(L)'
;MVKTTTNIGYITQIIGPVLDIEFPGGNLPPIYTALRVETEDKIGNIVEVQQLLGDNKVRAVSMRSTDGLQRGTEAVDLGIPITVPVGKPTLGRIFNVIGEPVDEQGEVNFDETLPIHREAPAFTELETKPSEVRFLDSVLPWAPK
;
A
#
# COMPACT_ATOMS: atom_id res chain seq x y z
N MET A 1 -15.46 -13.62 20.68
CA MET A 1 -14.80 -12.31 20.68
C MET A 1 -13.34 -12.53 20.40
N VAL A 2 -12.88 -12.32 19.17
CA VAL A 2 -11.46 -12.34 18.83
C VAL A 2 -10.89 -11.04 19.38
N LYS A 3 -10.04 -11.10 20.40
CA LYS A 3 -9.23 -9.96 20.83
C LYS A 3 -8.28 -9.64 19.68
N THR A 4 -8.56 -8.62 18.92
CA THR A 4 -7.62 -8.04 17.96
C THR A 4 -6.48 -7.43 18.79
N THR A 5 -5.49 -8.23 19.10
CA THR A 5 -4.26 -7.72 19.73
C THR A 5 -3.53 -6.98 18.62
N THR A 6 -3.56 -5.67 18.67
CA THR A 6 -2.81 -4.83 17.73
C THR A 6 -1.33 -5.18 17.84
N ASN A 7 -0.74 -5.68 16.77
CA ASN A 7 0.69 -5.99 16.70
C ASN A 7 1.44 -4.70 16.38
N ILE A 8 2.32 -4.29 17.29
CA ILE A 8 3.04 -3.02 17.19
C ILE A 8 4.53 -3.28 17.13
N GLY A 9 5.17 -2.73 16.11
CA GLY A 9 6.62 -2.67 15.97
C GLY A 9 7.16 -1.27 16.18
N TYR A 10 8.47 -1.13 16.24
CA TYR A 10 9.19 0.12 16.42
C TYR A 10 10.28 0.28 15.37
N ILE A 11 10.40 1.44 14.76
CA ILE A 11 11.44 1.74 13.78
C ILE A 11 12.81 1.70 14.47
N THR A 12 13.70 0.85 13.98
CA THR A 12 15.09 0.75 14.48
C THR A 12 16.09 1.43 13.56
N GLN A 13 15.79 1.49 12.25
CA GLN A 13 16.68 2.11 11.27
C GLN A 13 15.86 2.72 10.12
N ILE A 14 16.35 3.83 9.57
CA ILE A 14 15.78 4.54 8.43
C ILE A 14 16.90 4.76 7.41
N ILE A 15 16.72 4.26 6.18
CA ILE A 15 17.67 4.39 5.06
C ILE A 15 16.89 4.84 3.83
N GLY A 16 16.77 6.15 3.63
CA GLY A 16 15.91 6.70 2.58
C GLY A 16 14.47 6.19 2.75
N PRO A 17 13.85 5.55 1.75
CA PRO A 17 12.50 5.02 1.85
C PRO A 17 12.42 3.67 2.59
N VAL A 18 13.54 3.09 2.99
CA VAL A 18 13.61 1.77 3.62
C VAL A 18 13.64 1.92 5.14
N LEU A 19 12.77 1.19 5.82
CA LEU A 19 12.63 1.17 7.28
C LEU A 19 12.90 -0.24 7.80
N ASP A 20 13.76 -0.39 8.79
CA ASP A 20 13.88 -1.62 9.57
C ASP A 20 13.06 -1.46 10.86
N ILE A 21 12.13 -2.37 11.09
CA ILE A 21 11.14 -2.33 12.17
C ILE A 21 11.26 -3.59 13.00
N GLU A 22 11.36 -3.43 14.31
CA GLU A 22 11.43 -4.52 15.28
C GLU A 22 10.07 -4.74 15.94
N PHE A 23 9.66 -6.01 16.01
CA PHE A 23 8.45 -6.43 16.69
C PHE A 23 8.82 -7.19 17.98
N PRO A 24 8.83 -6.52 19.15
CA PRO A 24 9.30 -7.12 20.40
C PRO A 24 8.51 -8.36 20.83
N GLY A 25 7.25 -8.45 20.41
CA GLY A 25 6.38 -9.60 20.66
C GLY A 25 6.73 -10.87 19.87
N GLY A 26 7.69 -10.79 18.93
CA GLY A 26 8.11 -11.90 18.08
C GLY A 26 7.09 -12.31 17.01
N ASN A 27 5.95 -11.63 16.93
CA ASN A 27 4.94 -11.89 15.91
C ASN A 27 5.22 -11.03 14.68
N LEU A 28 5.98 -11.57 13.74
CA LEU A 28 6.36 -10.85 12.52
C LEU A 28 5.22 -10.82 11.50
N PRO A 29 4.88 -9.63 10.96
CA PRO A 29 3.93 -9.54 9.86
C PRO A 29 4.48 -10.23 8.61
N PRO A 30 3.63 -10.91 7.84
CA PRO A 30 4.01 -11.51 6.56
C PRO A 30 4.54 -10.48 5.55
N ILE A 31 5.30 -10.95 4.56
CA ILE A 31 5.71 -10.14 3.42
C ILE A 31 4.46 -9.60 2.70
N TYR A 32 4.53 -8.36 2.20
CA TYR A 32 3.44 -7.60 1.58
C TYR A 32 2.34 -7.11 2.54
N THR A 33 2.49 -7.32 3.84
CA THR A 33 1.59 -6.70 4.81
C THR A 33 1.85 -5.21 4.91
N ALA A 34 0.78 -4.43 4.96
CA ALA A 34 0.82 -3.00 5.20
C ALA A 34 0.96 -2.70 6.68
N LEU A 35 1.88 -1.82 7.03
CA LEU A 35 2.02 -1.26 8.37
C LEU A 35 1.72 0.23 8.30
N ARG A 36 1.08 0.76 9.32
CA ARG A 36 0.86 2.20 9.48
C ARG A 36 1.86 2.75 10.48
N VAL A 37 2.70 3.65 10.02
CA VAL A 37 3.64 4.42 10.85
C VAL A 37 3.00 5.75 11.21
N GLU A 38 2.93 6.07 12.48
CA GLU A 38 2.40 7.35 12.93
C GLU A 38 3.42 8.46 12.66
N THR A 39 2.95 9.55 12.05
CA THR A 39 3.73 10.75 11.75
C THR A 39 3.21 11.93 12.56
N GLU A 40 4.05 12.94 12.79
CA GLU A 40 3.65 14.13 13.56
C GLU A 40 2.47 14.89 12.95
N ASP A 41 2.31 14.82 11.64
CA ASP A 41 1.21 15.42 10.87
C ASP A 41 -0.12 14.65 10.97
N LYS A 42 -0.16 13.53 11.70
CA LYS A 42 -1.33 12.64 11.88
C LYS A 42 -1.90 12.03 10.60
N ILE A 43 -1.27 12.24 9.45
CA ILE A 43 -1.73 11.67 8.18
C ILE A 43 -1.41 10.17 8.12
N GLY A 44 -0.36 9.76 8.86
CA GLY A 44 0.15 8.39 8.85
C GLY A 44 0.88 8.04 7.56
N ASN A 45 1.95 7.29 7.67
CA ASN A 45 2.68 6.77 6.52
C ASN A 45 2.45 5.28 6.39
N ILE A 46 2.01 4.83 5.23
CA ILE A 46 1.87 3.40 4.94
C ILE A 46 3.20 2.87 4.43
N VAL A 47 3.65 1.80 5.05
CA VAL A 47 4.86 1.08 4.65
C VAL A 47 4.53 -0.39 4.40
N GLU A 48 5.20 -1.01 3.46
CA GLU A 48 4.95 -2.40 3.08
C GLU A 48 6.15 -3.28 3.47
N VAL A 49 5.87 -4.39 4.14
CA VAL A 49 6.88 -5.38 4.50
C VAL A 49 7.41 -6.07 3.24
N GLN A 50 8.73 -5.98 3.00
CA GLN A 50 9.39 -6.59 1.85
C GLN A 50 10.28 -7.77 2.22
N GLN A 51 10.81 -7.79 3.45
CA GLN A 51 11.74 -8.82 3.86
C GLN A 51 11.70 -9.07 5.36
N LEU A 52 11.86 -10.32 5.76
CA LEU A 52 12.11 -10.70 7.15
C LEU A 52 13.63 -10.77 7.36
N LEU A 53 14.15 -10.03 8.34
CA LEU A 53 15.59 -9.91 8.59
C LEU A 53 16.09 -10.91 9.64
N GLY A 54 15.21 -11.55 10.38
CA GLY A 54 15.54 -12.28 11.60
C GLY A 54 15.52 -11.37 12.83
N ASP A 55 15.81 -11.93 14.01
CA ASP A 55 15.86 -11.19 15.29
C ASP A 55 14.65 -10.28 15.52
N ASN A 56 13.46 -10.79 15.23
CA ASN A 56 12.18 -10.06 15.33
C ASN A 56 12.12 -8.77 14.50
N LYS A 57 12.88 -8.68 13.41
CA LYS A 57 12.93 -7.50 12.54
C LYS A 57 12.42 -7.79 11.14
N VAL A 58 11.73 -6.81 10.60
CA VAL A 58 11.31 -6.78 9.20
C VAL A 58 11.88 -5.55 8.51
N ARG A 59 12.09 -5.66 7.21
CA ARG A 59 12.40 -4.54 6.33
C ARG A 59 11.16 -4.17 5.54
N ALA A 60 10.80 -2.90 5.61
CA ALA A 60 9.64 -2.35 4.93
C ALA A 60 10.02 -1.16 4.06
N VAL A 61 9.23 -0.88 3.04
CA VAL A 61 9.40 0.27 2.13
C VAL A 61 8.24 1.24 2.34
N SER A 62 8.59 2.49 2.52
CA SER A 62 7.63 3.58 2.71
C SER A 62 7.00 3.99 1.38
N MET A 63 5.68 4.19 1.39
CA MET A 63 4.91 4.67 0.24
C MET A 63 4.84 6.20 0.17
N ARG A 64 5.32 6.89 1.21
CA ARG A 64 5.43 8.35 1.27
C ARG A 64 6.85 8.76 1.69
N SER A 65 7.14 10.06 1.74
CA SER A 65 8.40 10.56 2.30
C SER A 65 8.60 10.05 3.72
N THR A 66 9.85 9.76 4.05
CA THR A 66 10.29 9.39 5.39
C THR A 66 10.81 10.59 6.19
N ASP A 67 10.66 11.80 5.64
CA ASP A 67 11.09 13.02 6.31
C ASP A 67 10.35 13.19 7.63
N GLY A 68 11.09 13.51 8.70
CA GLY A 68 10.54 13.65 10.04
C GLY A 68 10.32 12.36 10.83
N LEU A 69 10.47 11.18 10.21
CA LEU A 69 10.40 9.93 10.94
C LEU A 69 11.62 9.75 11.84
N GLN A 70 11.39 9.21 13.04
CA GLN A 70 12.42 8.98 14.04
C GLN A 70 12.53 7.50 14.40
N ARG A 71 13.69 7.09 14.91
CA ARG A 71 13.83 5.79 15.55
C ARG A 71 12.94 5.71 16.78
N GLY A 72 12.33 4.55 17.00
CA GLY A 72 11.37 4.35 18.09
C GLY A 72 9.94 4.75 17.75
N THR A 73 9.68 5.32 16.56
CA THR A 73 8.31 5.56 16.09
C THR A 73 7.56 4.24 15.95
N GLU A 74 6.31 4.23 16.37
CA GLU A 74 5.44 3.06 16.32
C GLU A 74 5.00 2.75 14.88
N ALA A 75 5.01 1.46 14.57
CA ALA A 75 4.48 0.91 13.33
C ALA A 75 3.42 -0.14 13.66
N VAL A 76 2.19 0.14 13.30
CA VAL A 76 1.03 -0.70 13.58
C VAL A 76 0.78 -1.65 12.42
N ASP A 77 0.79 -2.94 12.69
CA ASP A 77 0.44 -3.97 11.72
C ASP A 77 -1.07 -3.91 11.41
N LEU A 78 -1.42 -3.72 10.14
CA LEU A 78 -2.80 -3.66 9.68
C LEU A 78 -3.38 -5.06 9.41
N GLY A 79 -2.53 -6.11 9.34
CA GLY A 79 -2.95 -7.49 9.06
C GLY A 79 -3.44 -7.73 7.64
N ILE A 80 -3.37 -6.74 6.77
CA ILE A 80 -3.80 -6.80 5.37
C ILE A 80 -2.73 -6.18 4.46
N PRO A 81 -2.65 -6.57 3.18
CA PRO A 81 -1.81 -5.88 2.20
C PRO A 81 -2.37 -4.50 1.85
N ILE A 82 -1.59 -3.70 1.13
CA ILE A 82 -2.08 -2.46 0.54
C ILE A 82 -3.19 -2.81 -0.46
N THR A 83 -4.33 -2.13 -0.34
CA THR A 83 -5.49 -2.30 -1.21
C THR A 83 -5.80 -0.99 -1.94
N VAL A 84 -6.31 -1.12 -3.15
CA VAL A 84 -6.71 0.03 -3.98
C VAL A 84 -8.16 -0.14 -4.44
N PRO A 85 -8.90 0.97 -4.61
CA PRO A 85 -10.25 0.91 -5.13
C PRO A 85 -10.27 0.40 -6.58
N VAL A 86 -11.30 -0.36 -6.92
CA VAL A 86 -11.50 -0.91 -8.25
C VAL A 86 -12.93 -0.67 -8.74
N GLY A 87 -13.16 -0.95 -10.04
CA GLY A 87 -14.48 -0.86 -10.64
C GLY A 87 -14.74 0.44 -11.41
N LYS A 88 -15.97 0.59 -11.88
CA LYS A 88 -16.37 1.70 -12.76
C LYS A 88 -16.12 3.11 -12.19
N PRO A 89 -16.29 3.37 -10.88
CA PRO A 89 -16.04 4.70 -10.31
C PRO A 89 -14.59 5.18 -10.40
N THR A 90 -13.63 4.25 -10.62
CA THR A 90 -12.21 4.58 -10.73
C THR A 90 -11.78 4.99 -12.14
N LEU A 91 -12.66 4.80 -13.13
CA LEU A 91 -12.36 5.12 -14.53
C LEU A 91 -12.17 6.62 -14.73
N GLY A 92 -11.08 7.00 -15.40
CA GLY A 92 -10.74 8.41 -15.67
C GLY A 92 -10.21 9.18 -14.45
N ARG A 93 -9.96 8.49 -13.32
CA ARG A 93 -9.41 9.07 -12.09
C ARG A 93 -7.94 8.68 -11.93
N ILE A 94 -7.18 9.48 -11.20
CA ILE A 94 -5.77 9.26 -10.89
C ILE A 94 -5.64 9.01 -9.39
N PHE A 95 -5.00 7.89 -9.03
CA PHE A 95 -4.77 7.48 -7.65
C PHE A 95 -3.29 7.35 -7.35
N ASN A 96 -2.92 7.55 -6.09
CA ASN A 96 -1.60 7.16 -5.60
C ASN A 96 -1.56 5.64 -5.30
N VAL A 97 -0.39 5.13 -4.89
CA VAL A 97 -0.16 3.71 -4.62
C VAL A 97 -1.02 3.14 -3.49
N ILE A 98 -1.51 3.97 -2.59
CA ILE A 98 -2.39 3.58 -1.47
C ILE A 98 -3.88 3.79 -1.77
N GLY A 99 -4.23 4.10 -3.03
CA GLY A 99 -5.61 4.23 -3.48
C GLY A 99 -6.30 5.55 -3.16
N GLU A 100 -5.55 6.59 -2.79
CA GLU A 100 -6.12 7.92 -2.59
C GLU A 100 -6.15 8.70 -3.91
N PRO A 101 -7.25 9.40 -4.24
CA PRO A 101 -7.32 10.23 -5.45
C PRO A 101 -6.37 11.43 -5.33
N VAL A 102 -5.62 11.69 -6.41
CA VAL A 102 -4.64 12.80 -6.49
C VAL A 102 -4.92 13.76 -7.65
N ASP A 103 -6.06 13.62 -8.31
CA ASP A 103 -6.48 14.39 -9.48
C ASP A 103 -7.29 15.65 -9.14
N GLU A 104 -7.42 16.00 -7.86
CA GLU A 104 -8.19 17.17 -7.35
C GLU A 104 -9.69 17.17 -7.75
N GLN A 105 -10.23 16.03 -8.20
CA GLN A 105 -11.64 15.90 -8.59
C GLN A 105 -12.56 15.43 -7.46
N GLY A 106 -12.09 15.50 -6.21
CA GLY A 106 -12.84 15.08 -5.03
C GLY A 106 -12.77 13.57 -4.75
N GLU A 107 -13.47 13.17 -3.71
CA GLU A 107 -13.50 11.78 -3.27
C GLU A 107 -14.21 10.86 -4.27
N VAL A 108 -13.80 9.60 -4.29
CA VAL A 108 -14.41 8.56 -5.11
C VAL A 108 -15.15 7.58 -4.20
N ASN A 109 -16.44 7.42 -4.44
CA ASN A 109 -17.22 6.37 -3.79
C ASN A 109 -17.02 5.06 -4.54
N PHE A 110 -16.45 4.08 -3.87
CA PHE A 110 -16.19 2.74 -4.41
C PHE A 110 -16.77 1.69 -3.46
N ASP A 111 -17.26 0.61 -4.04
CA ASP A 111 -17.85 -0.50 -3.29
C ASP A 111 -16.84 -1.62 -3.03
N GLU A 112 -15.75 -1.67 -3.80
CA GLU A 112 -14.78 -2.77 -3.78
C GLU A 112 -13.35 -2.27 -3.79
N THR A 113 -12.49 -2.96 -3.02
CA THR A 113 -11.03 -2.77 -3.04
C THR A 113 -10.34 -4.10 -3.29
N LEU A 114 -9.23 -4.09 -4.01
CA LEU A 114 -8.41 -5.26 -4.24
C LEU A 114 -6.96 -5.01 -3.79
N PRO A 115 -6.27 -6.05 -3.30
CA PRO A 115 -4.86 -5.94 -2.96
C PRO A 115 -4.02 -5.68 -4.22
N ILE A 116 -2.95 -4.86 -4.06
CA ILE A 116 -2.04 -4.55 -5.18
C ILE A 116 -1.22 -5.78 -5.60
N HIS A 117 -0.93 -6.69 -4.66
CA HIS A 117 -0.29 -7.97 -4.92
C HIS A 117 -1.34 -9.06 -5.07
N ARG A 118 -1.60 -9.47 -6.30
CA ARG A 118 -2.53 -10.55 -6.62
C ARG A 118 -2.01 -11.35 -7.80
N GLU A 119 -2.44 -12.60 -7.86
CA GLU A 119 -2.17 -13.44 -9.02
C GLU A 119 -2.87 -12.90 -10.27
N ALA A 120 -2.26 -13.15 -11.44
CA ALA A 120 -2.89 -12.82 -12.72
C ALA A 120 -4.18 -13.63 -12.87
N PRO A 121 -5.21 -13.06 -13.53
CA PRO A 121 -6.44 -13.79 -13.83
C PRO A 121 -6.15 -15.05 -14.62
N ALA A 122 -6.89 -16.13 -14.36
CA ALA A 122 -6.79 -17.35 -15.15
C ALA A 122 -7.19 -17.08 -16.61
N PHE A 123 -6.61 -17.81 -17.55
CA PHE A 123 -6.90 -17.63 -18.98
C PHE A 123 -8.41 -17.72 -19.30
N THR A 124 -9.14 -18.51 -18.52
CA THR A 124 -10.61 -18.67 -18.66
C THR A 124 -11.40 -17.46 -18.21
N GLU A 125 -10.80 -16.58 -17.42
CA GLU A 125 -11.41 -15.35 -16.89
C GLU A 125 -11.11 -14.13 -17.78
N LEU A 126 -10.22 -14.28 -18.77
CA LEU A 126 -9.88 -13.21 -19.68
C LEU A 126 -11.02 -12.97 -20.68
N GLU A 127 -11.38 -11.69 -20.84
CA GLU A 127 -12.31 -11.30 -21.89
C GLU A 127 -11.68 -11.49 -23.26
N THR A 128 -12.42 -12.17 -24.15
CA THR A 128 -11.99 -12.41 -25.53
C THR A 128 -12.36 -11.26 -26.48
N LYS A 129 -13.17 -10.31 -26.00
CA LYS A 129 -13.57 -9.14 -26.79
C LYS A 129 -12.57 -7.99 -26.57
N PRO A 130 -12.21 -7.24 -27.63
CA PRO A 130 -11.39 -6.05 -27.45
C PRO A 130 -12.10 -5.06 -26.54
N SER A 131 -11.40 -4.56 -25.53
CA SER A 131 -11.93 -3.55 -24.61
C SER A 131 -12.12 -2.24 -25.37
N GLU A 132 -13.29 -1.61 -25.22
CA GLU A 132 -13.55 -0.26 -25.72
C GLU A 132 -12.90 0.81 -24.83
N VAL A 133 -12.41 0.45 -23.63
CA VAL A 133 -11.81 1.37 -22.68
C VAL A 133 -10.31 1.47 -22.94
N ARG A 134 -9.86 2.64 -23.40
CA ARG A 134 -8.46 2.96 -23.61
C ARG A 134 -7.90 3.67 -22.38
N PHE A 135 -7.23 2.93 -21.49
CA PHE A 135 -6.63 3.49 -20.29
C PHE A 135 -5.41 4.40 -20.56
N LEU A 136 -4.79 4.31 -21.74
CA LEU A 136 -3.53 4.97 -22.04
C LEU A 136 -3.65 6.28 -22.82
N ASP A 137 -4.79 6.60 -23.37
CA ASP A 137 -4.95 7.82 -24.20
C ASP A 137 -4.84 9.11 -23.39
N SER A 138 -5.01 9.06 -22.07
CA SER A 138 -4.89 10.22 -21.19
C SER A 138 -3.49 10.43 -20.59
N VAL A 139 -2.64 9.40 -20.61
CA VAL A 139 -1.32 9.43 -19.95
C VAL A 139 -0.17 9.67 -20.93
N LEU A 140 -0.35 9.42 -22.23
CA LEU A 140 0.68 9.56 -23.25
C LEU A 140 0.25 10.50 -24.38
N PRO A 141 0.35 11.83 -24.22
CA PRO A 141 -0.04 12.79 -25.23
C PRO A 141 0.81 12.75 -26.52
N TRP A 142 1.87 11.96 -26.55
CA TRP A 142 2.79 11.80 -27.67
C TRP A 142 2.58 10.50 -28.48
N ALA A 143 1.63 9.64 -28.10
CA ALA A 143 1.34 8.44 -28.87
C ALA A 143 0.76 8.88 -30.24
N PRO A 144 1.39 8.57 -31.37
CA PRO A 144 0.88 8.92 -32.70
C PRO A 144 -0.47 8.22 -32.92
N LYS A 145 -1.41 8.94 -33.52
CA LYS A 145 -2.74 8.43 -33.87
C LYS A 145 -2.66 7.34 -34.91
#